data_f46e686ec98a224273d0b64aebe1b387
#
_entry.id   f46e686ec98a224273d0b64aebe1b387
#
_cell.length_a   1.000
_cell.length_b   1.000
_cell.length_c   1.000
_cell.angle_alpha   90.00
_cell.angle_beta   90.00
_cell.angle_gamma   90.00
#
_symmetry.space_group_name_H-M   'P 1'
#
loop_
_entity.id
_entity.type
_entity.pdbx_description
1 polymer ?
#
loop_
_entity_poly.entity_id
_entity_poly.type
_entity_poly.pdbx_seq_one_letter_code
_entity_poly.pdbx_strand_id
1 'polypeptide(L)'
;MKIKISKATTLIGTCIFGIVVCFGLYYLVDNVWNGFFVDWFTSKYMNTHEVYSADVKKNILVTEPLWSELKVFILTVLILIVLISIVVTFVTANLYAKEKVRKSITATSAMLHDFMIEERGNIEIFPKEYAEISAQMSDIKQAMQRHEQMLKEEASRKNDLIAYLAHDLKTPLTSVIGYLALLDEAQDMPIEQKTKYVNIALSKALRLEKLINEFFDITRYNLQQIDLEKESINLCHMLIQMTDEFYPLLNAHGNQTEVCVDEDITVYGDSIKLARVFNNILKNAIAYSYPDTIIKIWAESTATDVWIYFCNKGKTIPAGKLNSIFEKFFRMDEARSTNTGGAGLGLAIAKEIITLHGGKITAESENESTTFRISLPVTH
;
A
#
# COMPACT_ATOMS: atom_id res chain seq x y z
N MET A 1 -27.29 -22.65 -26.60
CA MET A 1 -28.16 -22.95 -27.75
C MET A 1 -28.33 -21.76 -28.70
N LYS A 2 -28.51 -20.52 -28.25
CA LYS A 2 -28.64 -19.31 -29.11
C LYS A 2 -27.44 -19.01 -30.03
N ILE A 3 -26.20 -19.35 -29.67
CA ILE A 3 -25.00 -19.04 -30.46
C ILE A 3 -24.83 -19.95 -31.68
N LYS A 4 -25.31 -21.21 -31.62
CA LYS A 4 -25.30 -22.14 -32.78
C LYS A 4 -26.31 -21.73 -33.84
N ILE A 5 -27.47 -21.20 -33.45
CA ILE A 5 -28.52 -20.72 -34.34
C ILE A 5 -28.04 -19.47 -35.10
N SER A 6 -27.34 -18.56 -34.45
CA SER A 6 -26.76 -17.34 -35.08
C SER A 6 -25.72 -17.66 -36.18
N LYS A 7 -24.89 -18.70 -35.98
CA LYS A 7 -23.88 -19.09 -37.00
C LYS A 7 -24.54 -19.74 -38.25
N ALA A 8 -25.54 -20.56 -38.04
CA ALA A 8 -26.27 -21.16 -39.15
C ALA A 8 -27.04 -20.10 -39.95
N THR A 9 -27.66 -19.13 -39.27
CA THR A 9 -28.42 -18.05 -39.96
C THR A 9 -27.49 -17.10 -40.71
N THR A 10 -26.30 -16.78 -40.21
CA THR A 10 -25.29 -15.98 -40.95
C THR A 10 -24.74 -16.74 -42.15
N LEU A 11 -24.46 -18.04 -42.01
CA LEU A 11 -23.99 -18.86 -43.14
C LEU A 11 -25.05 -18.98 -44.25
N ILE A 12 -26.30 -19.21 -43.85
CA ILE A 12 -27.44 -19.25 -44.79
C ILE A 12 -27.63 -17.88 -45.47
N GLY A 13 -27.53 -16.79 -44.72
CA GLY A 13 -27.62 -15.43 -45.25
C GLY A 13 -26.54 -15.10 -46.28
N THR A 14 -25.29 -15.50 -46.03
CA THR A 14 -24.17 -15.31 -46.98
C THR A 14 -24.33 -16.17 -48.23
N CYS A 15 -24.83 -17.42 -48.10
CA CYS A 15 -25.14 -18.26 -49.27
C CYS A 15 -26.27 -17.66 -50.12
N ILE A 16 -27.36 -17.20 -49.50
CA ILE A 16 -28.48 -16.55 -50.20
C ILE A 16 -28.00 -15.28 -50.90
N PHE A 17 -27.20 -14.43 -50.23
CA PHE A 17 -26.62 -13.24 -50.83
C PHE A 17 -25.75 -13.57 -52.05
N GLY A 18 -24.89 -14.61 -51.92
CA GLY A 18 -24.07 -15.09 -53.05
C GLY A 18 -24.90 -15.53 -54.23
N ILE A 19 -26.00 -16.27 -54.02
CA ILE A 19 -26.93 -16.72 -55.09
C ILE A 19 -27.63 -15.53 -55.76
N VAL A 20 -28.07 -14.53 -54.95
CA VAL A 20 -28.73 -13.31 -55.50
C VAL A 20 -27.76 -12.50 -56.34
N VAL A 21 -26.49 -12.35 -55.90
CA VAL A 21 -25.44 -11.66 -56.65
C VAL A 21 -25.13 -12.38 -57.96
N CYS A 22 -24.98 -13.72 -57.94
CA CYS A 22 -24.75 -14.51 -59.16
C CYS A 22 -25.92 -14.40 -60.15
N PHE A 23 -27.18 -14.45 -59.67
CA PHE A 23 -28.33 -14.30 -60.47
C PHE A 23 -28.44 -12.87 -61.03
N GLY A 24 -28.14 -11.86 -60.26
CA GLY A 24 -28.10 -10.46 -60.70
C GLY A 24 -27.06 -10.22 -61.80
N LEU A 25 -25.85 -10.79 -61.62
CA LEU A 25 -24.77 -10.73 -62.62
C LEU A 25 -25.18 -11.48 -63.92
N TYR A 26 -25.76 -12.67 -63.75
CA TYR A 26 -26.30 -13.42 -64.94
C TYR A 26 -27.33 -12.59 -65.68
N TYR A 27 -28.31 -12.02 -64.99
CA TYR A 27 -29.35 -11.18 -65.62
C TYR A 27 -28.76 -9.94 -66.31
N LEU A 28 -27.78 -9.30 -65.72
CA LEU A 28 -27.09 -8.12 -66.23
C LEU A 28 -26.34 -8.46 -67.53
N VAL A 29 -25.63 -9.58 -67.54
CA VAL A 29 -24.89 -10.05 -68.73
C VAL A 29 -25.84 -10.47 -69.82
N ASP A 30 -26.90 -11.23 -69.49
CA ASP A 30 -27.83 -11.82 -70.49
C ASP A 30 -28.80 -10.78 -71.08
N ASN A 31 -29.30 -9.84 -70.28
CA ASN A 31 -30.30 -8.89 -70.73
C ASN A 31 -29.83 -7.48 -71.04
N VAL A 32 -28.74 -7.02 -70.31
CA VAL A 32 -28.28 -5.62 -70.44
C VAL A 32 -27.05 -5.53 -71.33
N TRP A 33 -26.09 -6.47 -71.18
CA TRP A 33 -24.83 -6.46 -71.91
C TRP A 33 -24.68 -7.52 -72.95
N ASN A 34 -25.73 -8.32 -73.22
CA ASN A 34 -25.64 -9.48 -74.11
C ASN A 34 -25.09 -9.12 -75.48
N GLY A 35 -25.60 -8.09 -76.12
CA GLY A 35 -25.11 -7.66 -77.46
C GLY A 35 -23.65 -7.21 -77.39
N PHE A 36 -23.30 -6.33 -76.47
CA PHE A 36 -21.93 -5.81 -76.32
C PHE A 36 -20.93 -6.92 -75.94
N PHE A 37 -21.30 -7.79 -75.00
CA PHE A 37 -20.44 -8.89 -74.57
C PHE A 37 -20.21 -9.93 -75.68
N VAL A 38 -21.30 -10.28 -76.42
CA VAL A 38 -21.21 -11.23 -77.53
C VAL A 38 -20.39 -10.67 -78.68
N ASP A 39 -20.55 -9.38 -79.02
CA ASP A 39 -19.76 -8.73 -80.06
C ASP A 39 -18.29 -8.62 -79.67
N TRP A 40 -18.00 -8.23 -78.42
CA TRP A 40 -16.65 -8.19 -77.92
C TRP A 40 -16.01 -9.59 -77.89
N PHE A 41 -16.72 -10.60 -77.39
CA PHE A 41 -16.26 -11.96 -77.30
C PHE A 41 -15.97 -12.56 -78.66
N THR A 42 -16.94 -12.42 -79.61
CA THR A 42 -16.79 -12.91 -80.96
C THR A 42 -15.67 -12.22 -81.72
N SER A 43 -15.54 -10.91 -81.64
CA SER A 43 -14.46 -10.18 -82.29
C SER A 43 -13.03 -10.56 -81.77
N LYS A 44 -12.94 -10.96 -80.50
CA LYS A 44 -11.66 -11.21 -79.87
C LYS A 44 -11.22 -12.69 -79.80
N TYR A 45 -12.23 -13.59 -79.67
CA TYR A 45 -11.96 -15.01 -79.41
C TYR A 45 -12.53 -15.96 -80.45
N MET A 46 -13.17 -15.43 -81.52
CA MET A 46 -13.71 -16.23 -82.64
C MET A 46 -13.05 -15.80 -83.96
N ASN A 47 -12.62 -16.72 -84.77
CA ASN A 47 -12.11 -16.47 -86.09
C ASN A 47 -13.12 -16.99 -87.10
N THR A 48 -13.55 -16.12 -88.03
CA THR A 48 -14.46 -16.47 -89.08
C THR A 48 -13.75 -16.52 -90.42
N HIS A 49 -13.72 -17.65 -91.01
CA HIS A 49 -13.15 -17.86 -92.36
C HIS A 49 -14.04 -18.60 -93.27
N GLU A 50 -13.88 -18.41 -94.61
CA GLU A 50 -14.65 -19.08 -95.63
C GLU A 50 -14.07 -20.46 -95.90
N VAL A 51 -14.88 -21.50 -95.80
CA VAL A 51 -14.48 -22.88 -96.16
C VAL A 51 -15.38 -23.33 -97.29
N TYR A 52 -14.80 -23.83 -98.33
CA TYR A 52 -15.56 -24.42 -99.46
C TYR A 52 -16.22 -25.75 -99.02
N SER A 53 -17.53 -25.81 -98.97
CA SER A 53 -18.26 -27.04 -98.67
C SER A 53 -18.56 -27.80 -99.97
N ALA A 54 -18.03 -28.99 -100.07
CA ALA A 54 -18.23 -29.83 -101.20
C ALA A 54 -19.73 -30.30 -101.41
N ASP A 55 -20.47 -30.40 -100.27
CA ASP A 55 -21.85 -30.84 -100.26
C ASP A 55 -22.82 -29.76 -100.76
N VAL A 56 -22.54 -28.47 -100.45
CA VAL A 56 -23.39 -27.34 -100.83
C VAL A 56 -22.87 -26.61 -102.10
N LYS A 57 -21.65 -26.94 -102.55
CA LYS A 57 -20.95 -26.29 -103.69
C LYS A 57 -20.91 -24.77 -103.58
N LYS A 58 -20.79 -24.23 -102.31
CA LYS A 58 -20.64 -22.81 -102.01
C LYS A 58 -19.65 -22.61 -100.82
N ASN A 59 -19.06 -21.41 -100.77
CA ASN A 59 -18.28 -21.00 -99.61
C ASN A 59 -19.25 -20.77 -98.42
N ILE A 60 -19.01 -21.43 -97.31
CA ILE A 60 -19.74 -21.30 -96.06
C ILE A 60 -18.81 -20.61 -95.09
N LEU A 61 -19.28 -19.58 -94.36
CA LEU A 61 -18.59 -18.95 -93.25
C LEU A 61 -18.60 -19.89 -92.04
N VAL A 62 -17.43 -20.36 -91.67
CA VAL A 62 -17.25 -21.19 -90.48
C VAL A 62 -16.59 -20.34 -89.40
N THR A 63 -17.19 -20.33 -88.23
CA THR A 63 -16.67 -19.60 -87.09
C THR A 63 -16.08 -20.60 -86.11
N GLU A 64 -14.77 -20.48 -85.84
CA GLU A 64 -14.02 -21.36 -84.94
C GLU A 64 -13.44 -20.57 -83.80
N PRO A 65 -13.40 -21.09 -82.54
CA PRO A 65 -12.82 -20.42 -81.44
C PRO A 65 -11.28 -20.39 -81.50
N LEU A 66 -10.69 -19.23 -81.18
CA LEU A 66 -9.23 -19.09 -81.04
C LEU A 66 -8.82 -19.69 -79.67
N TRP A 67 -8.64 -21.01 -79.68
CA TRP A 67 -8.39 -21.80 -78.48
C TRP A 67 -7.20 -21.31 -77.60
N SER A 68 -6.16 -20.78 -78.17
CA SER A 68 -5.00 -20.22 -77.46
C SER A 68 -5.40 -18.99 -76.64
N GLU A 69 -6.09 -18.07 -77.28
CA GLU A 69 -6.58 -16.80 -76.65
C GLU A 69 -7.63 -17.07 -75.55
N LEU A 70 -8.56 -17.98 -75.88
CA LEU A 70 -9.62 -18.38 -74.98
C LEU A 70 -9.13 -19.07 -73.73
N LYS A 71 -8.11 -19.95 -73.86
CA LYS A 71 -7.44 -20.59 -72.70
C LYS A 71 -6.80 -19.57 -71.78
N VAL A 72 -6.07 -18.60 -72.32
CA VAL A 72 -5.42 -17.54 -71.53
C VAL A 72 -6.46 -16.70 -70.80
N PHE A 73 -7.53 -16.35 -71.47
CA PHE A 73 -8.66 -15.60 -70.86
C PHE A 73 -9.31 -16.36 -69.69
N ILE A 74 -9.64 -17.64 -69.90
CA ILE A 74 -10.24 -18.47 -68.83
C ILE A 74 -9.25 -18.60 -67.65
N LEU A 75 -7.94 -18.81 -67.90
CA LEU A 75 -6.96 -18.91 -66.85
C LEU A 75 -6.81 -17.63 -66.06
N THR A 76 -6.79 -16.46 -66.72
CA THR A 76 -6.71 -15.16 -66.04
C THR A 76 -7.93 -14.90 -65.17
N VAL A 77 -9.11 -15.22 -65.63
CA VAL A 77 -10.36 -15.09 -64.85
C VAL A 77 -10.33 -16.03 -63.63
N LEU A 78 -9.87 -17.26 -63.82
CA LEU A 78 -9.77 -18.23 -62.73
C LEU A 78 -8.75 -17.79 -61.65
N ILE A 79 -7.59 -17.27 -62.05
CA ILE A 79 -6.61 -16.68 -61.14
C ILE A 79 -7.21 -15.50 -60.37
N LEU A 80 -7.93 -14.60 -61.04
CA LEU A 80 -8.58 -13.46 -60.42
C LEU A 80 -9.61 -13.87 -59.38
N ILE A 81 -10.42 -14.87 -59.66
CA ILE A 81 -11.41 -15.41 -58.71
C ILE A 81 -10.70 -15.99 -57.47
N VAL A 82 -9.61 -16.72 -57.64
CA VAL A 82 -8.82 -17.26 -56.53
C VAL A 82 -8.26 -16.15 -55.69
N LEU A 83 -7.66 -15.11 -56.29
CA LEU A 83 -7.12 -13.96 -55.56
C LEU A 83 -8.19 -13.22 -54.75
N ILE A 84 -9.35 -12.96 -55.36
CA ILE A 84 -10.49 -12.33 -54.67
C ILE A 84 -10.96 -13.20 -53.49
N SER A 85 -11.07 -14.52 -53.69
CA SER A 85 -11.41 -15.46 -52.60
C SER A 85 -10.45 -15.41 -51.43
N ILE A 86 -9.15 -15.36 -51.71
CA ILE A 86 -8.11 -15.22 -50.66
C ILE A 86 -8.28 -13.89 -49.87
N VAL A 87 -8.47 -12.78 -50.59
CA VAL A 87 -8.65 -11.47 -49.95
C VAL A 87 -9.92 -11.45 -49.09
N VAL A 88 -11.03 -11.97 -49.60
CA VAL A 88 -12.31 -12.04 -48.85
C VAL A 88 -12.14 -12.90 -47.59
N THR A 89 -11.47 -14.06 -47.72
CA THR A 89 -11.22 -14.95 -46.57
C THR A 89 -10.33 -14.27 -45.53
N PHE A 90 -9.30 -13.58 -45.97
CA PHE A 90 -8.38 -12.84 -45.05
C PHE A 90 -9.12 -11.71 -44.31
N VAL A 91 -9.91 -10.92 -45.02
CA VAL A 91 -10.69 -9.82 -44.41
C VAL A 91 -11.72 -10.34 -43.41
N THR A 92 -12.47 -11.37 -43.79
CA THR A 92 -13.48 -11.97 -42.89
C THR A 92 -12.84 -12.62 -41.67
N ALA A 93 -11.73 -13.32 -41.83
CA ALA A 93 -10.97 -13.90 -40.72
C ALA A 93 -10.46 -12.82 -39.74
N ASN A 94 -9.89 -11.72 -40.25
CA ASN A 94 -9.45 -10.58 -39.43
C ASN A 94 -10.59 -9.89 -38.67
N LEU A 95 -11.71 -9.64 -39.32
CA LEU A 95 -12.87 -9.03 -38.68
C LEU A 95 -13.43 -9.94 -37.59
N TYR A 96 -13.52 -11.24 -37.84
CA TYR A 96 -13.97 -12.22 -36.87
C TYR A 96 -13.02 -12.30 -35.66
N ALA A 97 -11.69 -12.32 -35.91
CA ALA A 97 -10.71 -12.35 -34.87
C ALA A 97 -10.79 -11.10 -33.95
N LYS A 98 -10.88 -9.90 -34.56
CA LYS A 98 -11.04 -8.64 -33.81
C LYS A 98 -12.31 -8.63 -32.94
N GLU A 99 -13.42 -9.08 -33.48
CA GLU A 99 -14.67 -9.11 -32.71
C GLU A 99 -14.65 -10.13 -31.58
N LYS A 100 -14.04 -11.30 -31.79
CA LYS A 100 -13.83 -12.32 -30.74
C LYS A 100 -12.96 -11.79 -29.60
N VAL A 101 -11.85 -11.14 -29.92
CA VAL A 101 -10.95 -10.51 -28.93
C VAL A 101 -11.67 -9.42 -28.16
N ARG A 102 -12.40 -8.53 -28.85
CA ARG A 102 -13.17 -7.46 -28.20
C ARG A 102 -14.20 -8.01 -27.21
N LYS A 103 -14.95 -9.03 -27.60
CA LYS A 103 -15.94 -9.68 -26.72
C LYS A 103 -15.29 -10.35 -25.52
N SER A 104 -14.14 -10.98 -25.70
CA SER A 104 -13.37 -11.59 -24.60
C SER A 104 -12.90 -10.53 -23.61
N ILE A 105 -12.30 -9.43 -24.08
CA ILE A 105 -11.83 -8.32 -23.23
C ILE A 105 -12.99 -7.71 -22.43
N THR A 106 -14.13 -7.44 -23.09
CA THR A 106 -15.30 -6.85 -22.41
C THR A 106 -15.87 -7.79 -21.34
N ALA A 107 -15.93 -9.08 -21.62
CA ALA A 107 -16.41 -10.08 -20.66
C ALA A 107 -15.45 -10.18 -19.46
N THR A 108 -14.13 -10.22 -19.71
CA THR A 108 -13.12 -10.27 -18.64
C THR A 108 -13.15 -8.98 -17.78
N SER A 109 -13.30 -7.81 -18.42
CA SER A 109 -13.42 -6.54 -17.72
C SER A 109 -14.66 -6.49 -16.80
N ALA A 110 -15.80 -6.99 -17.28
CA ALA A 110 -17.02 -7.07 -16.46
C ALA A 110 -16.83 -8.02 -15.28
N MET A 111 -16.24 -9.20 -15.48
CA MET A 111 -15.95 -10.15 -14.41
C MET A 111 -15.00 -9.56 -13.35
N LEU A 112 -13.97 -8.82 -13.79
CA LEU A 112 -13.06 -8.11 -12.88
C LEU A 112 -13.78 -7.05 -12.07
N HIS A 113 -14.63 -6.27 -12.71
CA HIS A 113 -15.42 -5.23 -12.05
C HIS A 113 -16.35 -5.83 -10.99
N ASP A 114 -17.10 -6.87 -11.34
CA ASP A 114 -18.03 -7.53 -10.43
C ASP A 114 -17.28 -8.17 -9.23
N PHE A 115 -16.12 -8.79 -9.48
CA PHE A 115 -15.28 -9.36 -8.44
C PHE A 115 -14.74 -8.29 -7.45
N MET A 116 -14.39 -7.12 -7.95
CA MET A 116 -13.88 -6.03 -7.10
C MET A 116 -14.97 -5.40 -6.22
N ILE A 117 -16.22 -5.32 -6.73
CA ILE A 117 -17.35 -4.71 -6.01
C ILE A 117 -17.96 -5.69 -5.00
N GLU A 118 -17.95 -6.99 -5.29
CA GLU A 118 -18.58 -7.98 -4.43
C GLU A 118 -17.77 -8.19 -3.15
N GLU A 119 -18.37 -7.88 -1.99
CA GLU A 119 -17.71 -7.98 -0.68
C GLU A 119 -17.28 -9.41 -0.31
N ARG A 120 -18.03 -10.41 -0.78
CA ARG A 120 -17.71 -11.83 -0.63
C ARG A 120 -17.06 -12.32 -1.92
N GLY A 121 -15.75 -12.36 -1.97
CA GLY A 121 -14.97 -12.86 -3.11
C GLY A 121 -15.37 -14.29 -3.48
N ASN A 122 -16.40 -14.42 -4.31
CA ASN A 122 -16.89 -15.72 -4.79
C ASN A 122 -15.95 -16.12 -5.94
N ILE A 123 -15.03 -17.05 -5.68
CA ILE A 123 -14.05 -17.57 -6.65
C ILE A 123 -14.74 -18.24 -7.85
N GLU A 124 -16.03 -18.63 -7.72
CA GLU A 124 -16.82 -19.23 -8.80
C GLU A 124 -17.16 -18.29 -9.96
N ILE A 125 -16.91 -16.98 -9.83
CA ILE A 125 -17.19 -16.00 -10.89
C ILE A 125 -16.28 -16.20 -12.12
N PHE A 126 -15.08 -16.76 -11.92
CA PHE A 126 -14.11 -16.94 -12.98
C PHE A 126 -14.18 -18.34 -13.60
N PRO A 127 -14.33 -18.47 -14.95
CA PRO A 127 -14.13 -19.74 -15.63
C PRO A 127 -12.74 -20.31 -15.37
N LYS A 128 -12.59 -21.64 -15.44
CA LYS A 128 -11.31 -22.33 -15.21
C LYS A 128 -10.14 -21.80 -16.04
N GLU A 129 -10.43 -21.25 -17.21
CA GLU A 129 -9.46 -20.64 -18.12
C GLU A 129 -8.78 -19.38 -17.54
N TYR A 130 -9.40 -18.74 -16.55
CA TYR A 130 -8.93 -17.50 -15.89
C TYR A 130 -8.47 -17.75 -14.45
N ALA A 131 -8.17 -18.99 -14.06
CA ALA A 131 -7.82 -19.36 -12.70
C ALA A 131 -6.59 -18.58 -12.17
N GLU A 132 -5.59 -18.34 -13.01
CA GLU A 132 -4.40 -17.56 -12.65
C GLU A 132 -4.73 -16.09 -12.37
N ILE A 133 -5.58 -15.48 -13.21
CA ILE A 133 -6.06 -14.11 -13.00
C ILE A 133 -6.89 -14.02 -11.73
N SER A 134 -7.75 -15.02 -11.48
CA SER A 134 -8.55 -15.10 -10.25
C SER A 134 -7.68 -15.14 -9.00
N ALA A 135 -6.61 -15.93 -9.01
CA ALA A 135 -5.67 -16.02 -7.88
C ALA A 135 -4.98 -14.67 -7.63
N GLN A 136 -4.41 -14.06 -8.66
CA GLN A 136 -3.76 -12.75 -8.54
C GLN A 136 -4.71 -11.65 -8.05
N MET A 137 -5.95 -11.65 -8.53
CA MET A 137 -6.97 -10.69 -8.08
C MET A 137 -7.39 -10.92 -6.63
N SER A 138 -7.45 -12.18 -6.19
CA SER A 138 -7.69 -12.52 -4.79
C SER A 138 -6.58 -11.99 -3.89
N ASP A 139 -5.32 -12.15 -4.29
CA ASP A 139 -4.17 -11.63 -3.55
C ASP A 139 -4.19 -10.10 -3.45
N ILE A 140 -4.50 -9.43 -4.57
CA ILE A 140 -4.64 -7.96 -4.60
C ILE A 140 -5.77 -7.50 -3.68
N LYS A 141 -6.94 -8.14 -3.76
CA LYS A 141 -8.10 -7.81 -2.91
C LYS A 141 -7.77 -8.01 -1.42
N GLN A 142 -7.11 -9.10 -1.08
CA GLN A 142 -6.67 -9.37 0.29
C GLN A 142 -5.65 -8.34 0.78
N ALA A 143 -4.71 -7.94 -0.08
CA ALA A 143 -3.75 -6.88 0.25
C ALA A 143 -4.44 -5.52 0.46
N MET A 144 -5.41 -5.17 -0.40
CA MET A 144 -6.21 -3.95 -0.23
C MET A 144 -7.03 -3.96 1.06
N GLN A 145 -7.68 -5.06 1.39
CA GLN A 145 -8.44 -5.20 2.65
C GLN A 145 -7.55 -5.08 3.88
N ARG A 146 -6.37 -5.71 3.87
CA ARG A 146 -5.38 -5.55 4.94
C ARG A 146 -4.93 -4.09 5.07
N HIS A 147 -4.68 -3.43 3.95
CA HIS A 147 -4.27 -2.02 3.97
C HIS A 147 -5.38 -1.10 4.49
N GLU A 148 -6.62 -1.31 4.06
CA GLU A 148 -7.78 -0.57 4.55
C GLU A 148 -7.99 -0.78 6.06
N GLN A 149 -7.84 -2.02 6.52
CA GLN A 149 -7.92 -2.33 7.95
C GLN A 149 -6.81 -1.63 8.74
N MET A 150 -5.57 -1.66 8.26
CA MET A 150 -4.45 -0.94 8.89
C MET A 150 -4.72 0.57 8.97
N LEU A 151 -5.25 1.18 7.90
CA LEU A 151 -5.63 2.60 7.91
C LEU A 151 -6.75 2.90 8.91
N LYS A 152 -7.76 2.05 9.01
CA LYS A 152 -8.83 2.18 10.01
C LYS A 152 -8.31 2.04 11.44
N GLU A 153 -7.42 1.09 11.68
CA GLU A 153 -6.78 0.91 12.98
C GLU A 153 -5.90 2.12 13.35
N GLU A 154 -5.13 2.65 12.40
CA GLU A 154 -4.32 3.85 12.59
C GLU A 154 -5.19 5.08 12.88
N ALA A 155 -6.26 5.27 12.13
CA ALA A 155 -7.23 6.35 12.37
C ALA A 155 -7.92 6.22 13.74
N SER A 156 -8.30 5.00 14.13
CA SER A 156 -8.87 4.73 15.46
C SER A 156 -7.89 5.06 16.57
N ARG A 157 -6.64 4.58 16.45
CA ARG A 157 -5.57 4.90 17.43
C ARG A 157 -5.31 6.40 17.54
N LYS A 158 -5.38 7.13 16.43
CA LYS A 158 -5.23 8.59 16.41
C LYS A 158 -6.39 9.29 17.14
N ASN A 159 -7.62 8.82 16.94
CA ASN A 159 -8.79 9.37 17.62
C ASN A 159 -8.79 9.05 19.12
N ASP A 160 -8.41 7.82 19.49
CA ASP A 160 -8.28 7.42 20.89
C ASP A 160 -7.21 8.27 21.60
N LEU A 161 -6.11 8.56 20.89
CA LEU A 161 -5.07 9.47 21.33
C LEU A 161 -5.61 10.85 21.66
N ILE A 162 -6.37 11.46 20.75
CA ILE A 162 -6.95 12.81 20.94
C ILE A 162 -7.92 12.81 22.11
N ALA A 163 -8.78 11.81 22.22
CA ALA A 163 -9.76 11.69 23.31
C ALA A 163 -9.07 11.55 24.68
N TYR A 164 -8.02 10.70 24.75
CA TYR A 164 -7.26 10.51 25.97
C TYR A 164 -6.54 11.79 26.41
N LEU A 165 -5.87 12.47 25.47
CA LEU A 165 -5.21 13.74 25.74
C LEU A 165 -6.16 14.82 26.21
N ALA A 166 -7.32 14.95 25.57
CA ALA A 166 -8.34 15.91 25.99
C ALA A 166 -8.77 15.67 27.44
N HIS A 167 -8.94 14.40 27.84
CA HIS A 167 -9.25 14.03 29.21
C HIS A 167 -8.13 14.39 30.19
N ASP A 168 -6.88 14.02 29.87
CA ASP A 168 -5.73 14.23 30.76
C ASP A 168 -5.29 15.69 30.88
N LEU A 169 -5.57 16.52 29.86
CA LEU A 169 -5.41 17.98 29.93
C LEU A 169 -6.56 18.64 30.73
N LYS A 170 -7.81 18.17 30.57
CA LYS A 170 -8.97 18.73 31.24
C LYS A 170 -8.85 18.61 32.77
N THR A 171 -8.38 17.48 33.27
CA THR A 171 -8.32 17.20 34.71
C THR A 171 -7.45 18.20 35.49
N PRO A 172 -6.16 18.42 35.16
CA PRO A 172 -5.33 19.42 35.83
C PRO A 172 -5.85 20.85 35.61
N LEU A 173 -6.35 21.15 34.40
CA LEU A 173 -6.95 22.47 34.10
C LEU A 173 -8.12 22.80 34.98
N THR A 174 -9.07 21.85 35.11
CA THR A 174 -10.21 22.02 36.00
C THR A 174 -9.79 22.23 37.47
N SER A 175 -8.75 21.52 37.91
CA SER A 175 -8.19 21.69 39.25
C SER A 175 -7.56 23.08 39.45
N VAL A 176 -6.75 23.56 38.47
CA VAL A 176 -6.20 24.94 38.51
C VAL A 176 -7.30 25.97 38.62
N ILE A 177 -8.31 25.91 37.75
CA ILE A 177 -9.43 26.84 37.74
C ILE A 177 -10.18 26.77 39.06
N GLY A 178 -10.46 25.56 39.58
CA GLY A 178 -11.18 25.39 40.84
C GLY A 178 -10.46 25.99 42.07
N TYR A 179 -9.12 25.76 42.18
CA TYR A 179 -8.38 26.35 43.28
C TYR A 179 -8.20 27.87 43.17
N LEU A 180 -8.08 28.41 41.94
CA LEU A 180 -8.03 29.84 41.71
C LEU A 180 -9.39 30.49 42.00
N ALA A 181 -10.53 29.86 41.63
CA ALA A 181 -11.85 30.33 41.94
C ALA A 181 -12.09 30.38 43.47
N LEU A 182 -11.67 29.32 44.20
CA LEU A 182 -11.76 29.30 45.67
C LEU A 182 -10.92 30.42 46.33
N LEU A 183 -9.78 30.77 45.74
CA LEU A 183 -8.93 31.87 46.23
C LEU A 183 -9.55 33.25 45.94
N ASP A 184 -10.27 33.39 44.86
CA ASP A 184 -10.96 34.62 44.46
C ASP A 184 -12.24 34.85 45.27
N GLU A 185 -13.01 33.80 45.50
CA GLU A 185 -14.28 33.87 46.27
C GLU A 185 -14.06 34.06 47.78
N ALA A 186 -13.04 33.44 48.35
CA ALA A 186 -12.80 33.45 49.80
C ALA A 186 -11.73 34.46 50.20
N GLN A 187 -12.08 35.74 50.24
CA GLN A 187 -11.14 36.82 50.57
C GLN A 187 -10.59 36.73 52.00
N ASP A 188 -11.35 36.21 52.97
CA ASP A 188 -11.00 36.08 54.40
C ASP A 188 -10.26 34.73 54.72
N MET A 189 -9.85 33.97 53.70
CA MET A 189 -9.18 32.69 53.89
C MET A 189 -7.85 32.86 54.67
N PRO A 190 -7.53 31.97 55.65
CA PRO A 190 -6.26 31.98 56.36
C PRO A 190 -5.05 31.87 55.40
N ILE A 191 -3.96 32.56 55.74
CA ILE A 191 -2.75 32.63 54.87
C ILE A 191 -2.15 31.26 54.56
N GLU A 192 -2.16 30.35 55.51
CA GLU A 192 -1.69 28.97 55.30
C GLU A 192 -2.52 28.23 54.27
N GLN A 193 -3.83 28.41 54.29
CA GLN A 193 -4.75 27.78 53.34
C GLN A 193 -4.59 28.41 51.95
N LYS A 194 -4.44 29.74 51.84
CA LYS A 194 -4.11 30.43 50.59
C LYS A 194 -2.82 29.88 49.99
N THR A 195 -1.76 29.78 50.78
CA THR A 195 -0.46 29.25 50.35
C THR A 195 -0.57 27.80 49.86
N LYS A 196 -1.37 26.95 50.55
CA LYS A 196 -1.59 25.58 50.15
C LYS A 196 -2.33 25.52 48.79
N TYR A 197 -3.38 26.33 48.58
CA TYR A 197 -4.14 26.30 47.31
C TYR A 197 -3.34 26.86 46.14
N VAL A 198 -2.55 27.91 46.36
CA VAL A 198 -1.59 28.42 45.35
C VAL A 198 -0.58 27.33 44.95
N ASN A 199 0.01 26.64 45.90
CA ASN A 199 0.99 25.57 45.65
C ASN A 199 0.36 24.40 44.87
N ILE A 200 -0.90 24.02 45.19
CA ILE A 200 -1.62 23.00 44.46
C ILE A 200 -1.90 23.46 43.00
N ALA A 201 -2.40 24.69 42.85
CA ALA A 201 -2.67 25.24 41.51
C ALA A 201 -1.40 25.32 40.67
N LEU A 202 -0.30 25.80 41.24
CA LEU A 202 1.01 25.83 40.55
C LEU A 202 1.49 24.44 40.14
N SER A 203 1.42 23.47 41.08
CA SER A 203 1.82 22.08 40.77
C SER A 203 0.98 21.48 39.62
N LYS A 204 -0.33 21.77 39.57
CA LYS A 204 -1.22 21.30 38.48
C LYS A 204 -0.96 22.04 37.18
N ALA A 205 -0.63 23.33 37.21
CA ALA A 205 -0.24 24.11 36.03
C ALA A 205 1.09 23.59 35.41
N LEU A 206 2.09 23.35 36.22
CA LEU A 206 3.36 22.76 35.78
C LEU A 206 3.19 21.35 35.17
N ARG A 207 2.30 20.56 35.77
CA ARG A 207 1.92 19.26 35.18
C ARG A 207 1.24 19.41 33.82
N LEU A 208 0.35 20.40 33.68
CA LEU A 208 -0.34 20.69 32.40
C LEU A 208 0.65 21.13 31.32
N GLU A 209 1.56 22.04 31.66
CA GLU A 209 2.63 22.47 30.75
C GLU A 209 3.46 21.28 30.24
N LYS A 210 3.86 20.39 31.15
CA LYS A 210 4.59 19.19 30.79
C LYS A 210 3.80 18.29 29.82
N LEU A 211 2.52 18.06 30.07
CA LEU A 211 1.67 17.26 29.19
C LEU A 211 1.54 17.87 27.79
N ILE A 212 1.40 19.21 27.73
CA ILE A 212 1.34 19.95 26.47
C ILE A 212 2.66 19.78 25.69
N ASN A 213 3.79 19.94 26.35
CA ASN A 213 5.11 19.78 25.72
C ASN A 213 5.32 18.34 25.22
N GLU A 214 4.95 17.32 26.01
CA GLU A 214 4.99 15.91 25.59
C GLU A 214 4.08 15.66 24.36
N PHE A 215 2.93 16.32 24.27
CA PHE A 215 2.04 16.23 23.11
C PHE A 215 2.63 16.88 21.84
N PHE A 216 3.15 18.09 21.96
CA PHE A 216 3.80 18.75 20.83
C PHE A 216 4.98 17.93 20.28
N ASP A 217 5.74 17.31 21.16
CA ASP A 217 6.83 16.44 20.75
C ASP A 217 6.35 15.26 19.91
N ILE A 218 5.28 14.58 20.34
CA ILE A 218 4.71 13.45 19.58
C ILE A 218 4.15 13.88 18.25
N THR A 219 3.44 15.00 18.19
CA THR A 219 2.91 15.52 16.93
C THR A 219 4.02 15.92 15.97
N ARG A 220 5.10 16.50 16.49
CA ARG A 220 6.26 16.88 15.71
C ARG A 220 7.03 15.65 15.19
N TYR A 221 7.17 14.59 15.98
CA TYR A 221 7.82 13.34 15.56
C TYR A 221 6.99 12.57 14.53
N ASN A 222 5.66 12.74 14.51
CA ASN A 222 4.78 12.06 13.53
C ASN A 222 4.65 12.79 12.18
N LEU A 223 4.93 14.10 12.09
CA LEU A 223 4.55 14.95 10.96
C LEU A 223 5.72 15.45 10.11
N GLN A 224 6.97 15.31 10.52
CA GLN A 224 8.11 15.86 9.80
C GLN A 224 9.30 14.91 9.77
N GLN A 225 10.03 14.92 8.65
CA GLN A 225 11.42 14.48 8.62
C GLN A 225 12.20 15.35 9.61
N ILE A 226 12.55 14.76 10.75
CA ILE A 226 13.36 15.44 11.76
C ILE A 226 14.80 15.31 11.28
N ASP A 227 15.40 16.43 10.92
CA ASP A 227 16.82 16.49 10.67
C ASP A 227 17.55 16.32 12.01
N LEU A 228 18.42 15.32 12.08
CA LEU A 228 19.26 15.07 13.25
C LEU A 228 20.54 15.91 13.13
N GLU A 229 20.82 16.72 14.13
CA GLU A 229 22.10 17.39 14.27
C GLU A 229 23.12 16.46 14.95
N LYS A 230 23.70 15.57 14.14
CA LYS A 230 24.56 14.50 14.62
C LYS A 230 25.98 15.01 14.87
N GLU A 231 26.51 14.67 16.04
CA GLU A 231 27.89 14.95 16.47
C GLU A 231 28.49 13.73 17.15
N SER A 232 29.80 13.75 17.38
CA SER A 232 30.48 12.70 18.16
C SER A 232 30.27 12.97 19.64
N ILE A 233 29.67 12.04 20.35
CA ILE A 233 29.26 12.16 21.74
C ILE A 233 30.06 11.14 22.59
N ASN A 234 30.75 11.61 23.64
CA ASN A 234 31.31 10.72 24.66
C ASN A 234 30.16 10.15 25.52
N LEU A 235 29.90 8.85 25.37
CA LEU A 235 28.76 8.19 25.98
C LEU A 235 28.91 8.12 27.52
N CYS A 236 30.12 7.83 28.03
CA CYS A 236 30.40 7.77 29.46
C CYS A 236 30.08 9.10 30.14
N HIS A 237 30.53 10.20 29.55
CA HIS A 237 30.31 11.54 30.10
C HIS A 237 28.84 11.91 30.12
N MET A 238 28.11 11.63 29.03
CA MET A 238 26.67 11.89 28.93
C MET A 238 25.88 11.11 29.98
N LEU A 239 26.18 9.83 30.18
CA LEU A 239 25.47 8.99 31.15
C LEU A 239 25.75 9.37 32.60
N ILE A 240 26.99 9.75 32.93
CA ILE A 240 27.37 10.27 34.27
C ILE A 240 26.63 11.58 34.55
N GLN A 241 26.69 12.54 33.62
CA GLN A 241 25.99 13.81 33.79
C GLN A 241 24.49 13.60 33.99
N MET A 242 23.88 12.72 33.22
CA MET A 242 22.46 12.39 33.36
C MET A 242 22.15 11.80 34.75
N THR A 243 22.98 10.88 35.26
CA THR A 243 22.71 10.27 36.57
C THR A 243 22.86 11.29 37.71
N ASP A 244 23.79 12.24 37.58
CA ASP A 244 23.93 13.36 38.53
C ASP A 244 22.70 14.28 38.54
N GLU A 245 22.13 14.58 37.38
CA GLU A 245 20.89 15.37 37.28
C GLU A 245 19.70 14.67 37.96
N PHE A 246 19.67 13.34 37.95
CA PHE A 246 18.60 12.54 38.57
C PHE A 246 18.85 12.21 40.05
N TYR A 247 19.97 12.62 40.63
CA TYR A 247 20.32 12.33 42.02
C TYR A 247 19.21 12.69 43.04
N PRO A 248 18.51 13.86 42.95
CA PRO A 248 17.43 14.19 43.87
C PRO A 248 16.26 13.20 43.80
N LEU A 249 15.95 12.71 42.60
CA LEU A 249 14.86 11.74 42.37
C LEU A 249 15.25 10.34 42.85
N LEU A 250 16.47 9.93 42.58
CA LEU A 250 17.06 8.67 43.07
C LEU A 250 17.06 8.61 44.59
N ASN A 251 17.57 9.66 45.24
CA ASN A 251 17.64 9.75 46.69
C ASN A 251 16.23 9.74 47.35
N ALA A 252 15.23 10.38 46.72
CA ALA A 252 13.85 10.36 47.22
C ALA A 252 13.22 8.95 47.19
N HIS A 253 13.69 8.05 46.31
CA HIS A 253 13.28 6.66 46.22
C HIS A 253 14.21 5.68 46.95
N GLY A 254 15.32 6.15 47.52
CA GLY A 254 16.36 5.29 48.08
C GLY A 254 17.21 4.53 47.04
N ASN A 255 17.03 4.82 45.76
CA ASN A 255 17.73 4.15 44.69
C ASN A 255 19.12 4.76 44.46
N GLN A 256 20.04 3.95 43.95
CA GLN A 256 21.37 4.37 43.53
C GLN A 256 21.60 3.95 42.07
N THR A 257 22.51 4.62 41.38
CA THR A 257 22.97 4.26 40.05
C THR A 257 24.38 3.75 40.04
N GLU A 258 24.67 2.72 39.25
CA GLU A 258 26.00 2.21 38.99
C GLU A 258 26.25 2.32 37.47
N VAL A 259 27.18 3.21 37.07
CA VAL A 259 27.52 3.44 35.65
C VAL A 259 28.84 2.77 35.35
N CYS A 260 28.82 1.75 34.49
CA CYS A 260 29.97 0.95 34.07
C CYS A 260 30.16 1.08 32.56
N VAL A 261 30.67 2.22 32.11
CA VAL A 261 30.88 2.54 30.70
C VAL A 261 32.34 2.94 30.50
N ASP A 262 32.96 2.38 29.47
CA ASP A 262 34.33 2.73 29.12
C ASP A 262 34.40 4.18 28.61
N GLU A 263 35.39 4.94 29.05
CA GLU A 263 35.55 6.35 28.71
C GLU A 263 35.79 6.60 27.22
N ASP A 264 36.30 5.60 26.51
CA ASP A 264 36.61 5.69 25.07
C ASP A 264 35.38 5.44 24.18
N ILE A 265 34.24 5.00 24.73
CA ILE A 265 33.06 4.71 23.93
C ILE A 265 32.42 6.02 23.47
N THR A 266 32.37 6.18 22.14
CA THR A 266 31.72 7.32 21.49
C THR A 266 30.56 6.83 20.58
N VAL A 267 29.53 7.64 20.48
CA VAL A 267 28.38 7.42 19.58
C VAL A 267 28.19 8.65 18.68
N TYR A 268 27.81 8.43 17.43
CA TYR A 268 27.52 9.52 16.50
C TYR A 268 26.00 9.76 16.43
N GLY A 269 25.56 10.87 16.99
CA GLY A 269 24.12 11.15 17.12
C GLY A 269 23.83 12.58 17.56
N ASP A 270 22.54 12.89 17.66
CA ASP A 270 22.06 14.16 18.20
C ASP A 270 22.05 14.10 19.73
N SER A 271 22.95 14.87 20.36
CA SER A 271 23.19 14.83 21.78
C SER A 271 21.96 15.18 22.63
N ILE A 272 21.16 16.16 22.19
CA ILE A 272 19.93 16.59 22.88
C ILE A 272 18.87 15.48 22.82
N LYS A 273 18.71 14.86 21.65
CA LYS A 273 17.72 13.80 21.47
C LYS A 273 18.12 12.49 22.16
N LEU A 274 19.43 12.12 22.13
CA LEU A 274 19.91 10.95 22.85
C LEU A 274 19.84 11.15 24.37
N ALA A 275 20.19 12.32 24.88
CA ALA A 275 19.99 12.64 26.30
C ALA A 275 18.52 12.47 26.71
N ARG A 276 17.59 12.89 25.87
CA ARG A 276 16.15 12.69 26.09
C ARG A 276 15.76 11.21 26.13
N VAL A 277 16.34 10.36 25.27
CA VAL A 277 16.12 8.90 25.31
C VAL A 277 16.54 8.35 26.66
N PHE A 278 17.76 8.61 27.07
CA PHE A 278 18.31 8.07 28.29
C PHE A 278 17.59 8.60 29.54
N ASN A 279 17.22 9.88 29.56
CA ASN A 279 16.37 10.47 30.59
C ASN A 279 15.02 9.79 30.73
N ASN A 280 14.36 9.47 29.60
CA ASN A 280 13.08 8.77 29.61
C ASN A 280 13.21 7.34 30.16
N ILE A 281 14.29 6.64 29.82
CA ILE A 281 14.54 5.27 30.29
C ILE A 281 14.90 5.28 31.76
N LEU A 282 15.82 6.16 32.21
CA LEU A 282 16.22 6.26 33.63
C LEU A 282 15.03 6.64 34.50
N LYS A 283 14.23 7.62 34.08
CA LYS A 283 13.00 8.02 34.77
C LYS A 283 12.03 6.87 34.95
N ASN A 284 11.90 6.04 33.92
CA ASN A 284 11.06 4.84 33.94
C ASN A 284 11.69 3.79 34.90
N ALA A 285 12.99 3.55 34.81
CA ALA A 285 13.70 2.65 35.70
C ALA A 285 13.51 3.05 37.18
N ILE A 286 13.64 4.34 37.52
CA ILE A 286 13.40 4.83 38.90
C ILE A 286 11.95 4.61 39.34
N ALA A 287 10.99 4.98 38.48
CA ALA A 287 9.58 4.93 38.82
C ALA A 287 9.03 3.49 39.06
N TYR A 288 9.67 2.50 38.46
CA TYR A 288 9.27 1.09 38.59
C TYR A 288 10.26 0.20 39.32
N SER A 289 11.32 0.79 39.87
CA SER A 289 12.24 0.06 40.75
C SER A 289 11.65 -0.16 42.14
N TYR A 290 12.06 -1.24 42.78
CA TYR A 290 11.88 -1.37 44.21
C TYR A 290 12.72 -0.32 44.95
N PRO A 291 12.24 0.19 46.07
CA PRO A 291 13.06 1.09 46.92
C PRO A 291 14.40 0.44 47.31
N ASP A 292 15.38 1.25 47.58
CA ASP A 292 16.71 0.84 48.08
C ASP A 292 17.44 -0.16 47.17
N THR A 293 17.21 -0.08 45.85
CA THR A 293 17.88 -0.93 44.85
C THR A 293 18.82 -0.12 43.95
N ILE A 294 19.76 -0.83 43.32
CA ILE A 294 20.73 -0.25 42.37
C ILE A 294 20.21 -0.40 40.95
N ILE A 295 20.20 0.72 40.20
CA ILE A 295 19.97 0.75 38.77
C ILE A 295 21.33 0.70 38.09
N LYS A 296 21.56 -0.39 37.31
CA LYS A 296 22.84 -0.58 36.61
C LYS A 296 22.76 -0.05 35.19
N ILE A 297 23.76 0.70 34.75
CA ILE A 297 23.88 1.25 33.40
C ILE A 297 25.25 0.84 32.88
N TRP A 298 25.30 0.15 31.76
CA TRP A 298 26.56 -0.23 31.11
C TRP A 298 26.46 -0.14 29.61
N ALA A 299 27.61 -0.10 28.95
CA ALA A 299 27.67 -0.11 27.49
C ALA A 299 28.77 -1.05 26.99
N GLU A 300 28.54 -1.63 25.81
CA GLU A 300 29.46 -2.51 25.12
C GLU A 300 29.57 -2.04 23.67
N SER A 301 30.81 -1.92 23.18
CA SER A 301 31.05 -1.57 21.78
C SER A 301 31.40 -2.83 20.98
N THR A 302 30.73 -3.04 19.86
CA THR A 302 31.04 -4.06 18.87
C THR A 302 31.59 -3.41 17.59
N ALA A 303 31.96 -4.20 16.60
CA ALA A 303 32.45 -3.67 15.31
C ALA A 303 31.38 -2.85 14.55
N THR A 304 30.10 -3.09 14.80
CA THR A 304 28.99 -2.47 14.07
C THR A 304 28.10 -1.56 14.91
N ASP A 305 27.99 -1.85 16.21
CA ASP A 305 27.01 -1.21 17.08
C ASP A 305 27.58 -0.93 18.46
N VAL A 306 27.11 0.13 19.08
CA VAL A 306 27.25 0.38 20.51
C VAL A 306 25.94 -0.04 21.18
N TRP A 307 26.05 -0.98 22.13
CA TRP A 307 24.95 -1.45 22.96
C TRP A 307 24.94 -0.77 24.30
N ILE A 308 23.81 -0.23 24.72
CA ILE A 308 23.62 0.48 25.97
C ILE A 308 22.49 -0.21 26.74
N TYR A 309 22.73 -0.47 28.01
CA TYR A 309 21.85 -1.22 28.88
C TYR A 309 21.47 -0.43 30.13
N PHE A 310 20.18 -0.47 30.49
CA PHE A 310 19.65 0.05 31.73
C PHE A 310 18.90 -1.10 32.41
N CYS A 311 19.40 -1.52 33.59
CA CYS A 311 18.81 -2.64 34.33
C CYS A 311 18.34 -2.15 35.70
N ASN A 312 17.09 -2.40 36.02
CA ASN A 312 16.51 -2.10 37.31
C ASN A 312 15.81 -3.32 37.93
N LYS A 313 15.78 -3.39 39.25
CA LYS A 313 15.01 -4.38 40.01
C LYS A 313 13.61 -3.84 40.27
N GLY A 314 12.59 -4.59 39.85
CA GLY A 314 11.20 -4.22 39.99
C GLY A 314 10.26 -5.34 39.54
N LYS A 315 8.97 -5.10 39.58
CA LYS A 315 7.97 -6.10 39.19
C LYS A 315 8.18 -6.57 37.75
N THR A 316 8.21 -7.87 37.53
CA THR A 316 8.39 -8.47 36.20
C THR A 316 7.27 -8.07 35.25
N ILE A 317 7.63 -7.61 34.06
CA ILE A 317 6.70 -7.27 32.98
C ILE A 317 6.34 -8.58 32.23
N PRO A 318 5.05 -8.92 32.10
CA PRO A 318 4.64 -10.10 31.33
C PRO A 318 5.14 -10.08 29.89
N ALA A 319 5.65 -11.21 29.39
CA ALA A 319 6.23 -11.32 28.04
C ALA A 319 5.34 -10.77 26.93
N GLY A 320 4.03 -11.00 27.02
CA GLY A 320 3.05 -10.46 26.06
C GLY A 320 2.90 -8.94 26.07
N LYS A 321 3.40 -8.24 27.11
CA LYS A 321 3.34 -6.77 27.22
C LYS A 321 4.66 -6.07 26.92
N LEU A 322 5.78 -6.79 26.78
CA LEU A 322 7.12 -6.19 26.56
C LEU A 322 7.23 -5.35 25.28
N ASN A 323 6.53 -5.72 24.23
CA ASN A 323 6.48 -4.91 23.01
C ASN A 323 5.58 -3.68 23.16
N SER A 324 4.50 -3.83 23.92
CA SER A 324 3.49 -2.78 24.09
C SER A 324 3.96 -1.64 24.99
N ILE A 325 4.99 -1.85 25.85
CA ILE A 325 5.52 -0.74 26.67
C ILE A 325 6.12 0.41 25.84
N PHE A 326 6.45 0.16 24.58
CA PHE A 326 6.94 1.16 23.63
C PHE A 326 5.82 1.76 22.76
N GLU A 327 4.57 1.31 22.95
CA GLU A 327 3.43 1.93 22.28
C GLU A 327 3.02 3.22 22.98
N LYS A 328 2.53 4.18 22.19
CA LYS A 328 2.08 5.48 22.71
C LYS A 328 0.94 5.28 23.71
N PHE A 329 1.02 5.93 24.88
CA PHE A 329 0.01 5.89 25.97
C PHE A 329 -0.17 4.54 26.64
N PHE A 330 0.66 3.56 26.33
CA PHE A 330 0.61 2.29 27.03
C PHE A 330 1.00 2.48 28.50
N ARG A 331 0.15 2.01 29.41
CA ARG A 331 0.41 1.92 30.84
C ARG A 331 -0.14 0.61 31.36
N MET A 332 0.60 -0.04 32.25
CA MET A 332 0.06 -1.21 32.95
C MET A 332 -1.07 -0.78 33.89
N ASP A 333 -2.12 -1.60 34.02
CA ASP A 333 -3.36 -1.23 34.72
C ASP A 333 -3.15 -0.76 36.17
N GLU A 334 -2.17 -1.31 36.86
CA GLU A 334 -1.79 -0.91 38.22
C GLU A 334 -1.17 0.50 38.31
N ALA A 335 -0.50 0.95 37.24
CA ALA A 335 0.10 2.28 37.19
C ALA A 335 -0.92 3.41 36.89
N ARG A 336 -2.17 3.06 36.55
CA ARG A 336 -3.24 4.05 36.34
C ARG A 336 -3.73 4.67 37.65
N SER A 337 -3.61 3.96 38.76
CA SER A 337 -4.10 4.39 40.08
C SER A 337 -3.05 5.19 40.88
N THR A 338 -1.79 5.15 40.51
CA THR A 338 -0.72 5.85 41.21
C THR A 338 -0.37 7.18 40.53
N ASN A 339 -0.24 8.25 41.32
CA ASN A 339 0.10 9.60 40.85
C ASN A 339 1.52 9.75 40.28
N THR A 340 2.29 8.66 40.25
CA THR A 340 3.74 8.62 39.92
C THR A 340 4.03 8.40 38.44
N GLY A 341 3.03 8.07 37.62
CA GLY A 341 3.23 7.75 36.20
C GLY A 341 3.05 8.94 35.27
N GLY A 342 3.98 9.13 34.33
CA GLY A 342 3.84 10.06 33.20
C GLY A 342 2.74 9.62 32.21
N ALA A 343 2.54 10.40 31.13
CA ALA A 343 1.51 10.16 30.10
C ALA A 343 1.65 8.86 29.28
N GLY A 344 2.62 7.99 29.58
CA GLY A 344 2.89 6.77 28.79
C GLY A 344 3.55 7.07 27.45
N LEU A 345 4.23 8.19 27.32
CA LEU A 345 4.83 8.68 26.08
C LEU A 345 6.35 8.54 26.04
N GLY A 346 6.99 8.48 27.19
CA GLY A 346 8.47 8.53 27.29
C GLY A 346 9.18 7.42 26.52
N LEU A 347 8.75 6.15 26.68
CA LEU A 347 9.34 5.01 25.95
C LEU A 347 9.01 5.02 24.46
N ALA A 348 7.85 5.49 24.08
CA ALA A 348 7.47 5.65 22.67
C ALA A 348 8.35 6.70 21.98
N ILE A 349 8.58 7.85 22.63
CA ILE A 349 9.51 8.89 22.16
C ILE A 349 10.94 8.34 22.07
N ALA A 350 11.39 7.59 23.06
CA ALA A 350 12.71 6.96 23.07
C ALA A 350 12.88 6.03 21.87
N LYS A 351 11.88 5.18 21.58
CA LYS A 351 11.90 4.27 20.42
C LYS A 351 11.98 5.04 19.11
N GLU A 352 11.19 6.09 18.95
CA GLU A 352 11.19 6.93 17.74
C GLU A 352 12.55 7.58 17.50
N ILE A 353 13.13 8.20 18.53
CA ILE A 353 14.45 8.83 18.44
C ILE A 353 15.53 7.81 18.07
N ILE A 354 15.55 6.65 18.72
CA ILE A 354 16.52 5.58 18.42
C ILE A 354 16.35 5.07 16.98
N THR A 355 15.13 4.91 16.52
CA THR A 355 14.83 4.52 15.13
C THR A 355 15.35 5.55 14.13
N LEU A 356 15.20 6.85 14.40
CA LEU A 356 15.75 7.94 13.57
C LEU A 356 17.27 7.91 13.53
N HIS A 357 17.93 7.45 14.59
CA HIS A 357 19.39 7.24 14.62
C HIS A 357 19.85 5.95 13.92
N GLY A 358 18.90 5.15 13.36
CA GLY A 358 19.19 3.86 12.72
C GLY A 358 19.42 2.74 13.73
N GLY A 359 19.10 2.96 15.00
CA GLY A 359 19.26 2.01 16.10
C GLY A 359 17.98 1.24 16.42
N LYS A 360 18.04 0.44 17.48
CA LYS A 360 16.93 -0.36 18.00
C LYS A 360 16.86 -0.28 19.52
N ILE A 361 15.64 -0.24 20.07
CA ILE A 361 15.41 -0.37 21.52
C ILE A 361 14.51 -1.56 21.79
N THR A 362 14.86 -2.35 22.81
CA THR A 362 14.10 -3.52 23.29
C THR A 362 14.10 -3.56 24.81
N ALA A 363 13.23 -4.38 25.39
CA ALA A 363 13.22 -4.63 26.82
C ALA A 363 13.08 -6.14 27.08
N GLU A 364 13.73 -6.60 28.13
CA GLU A 364 13.60 -7.93 28.69
C GLU A 364 13.24 -7.81 30.16
N SER A 365 12.38 -8.67 30.67
CA SER A 365 11.98 -8.63 32.07
C SER A 365 11.77 -10.04 32.60
N GLU A 366 12.66 -10.44 33.52
CA GLU A 366 12.64 -11.76 34.14
C GLU A 366 13.16 -11.63 35.58
N ASN A 367 12.71 -12.51 36.49
CA ASN A 367 13.20 -12.61 37.84
C ASN A 367 13.26 -11.26 38.61
N GLU A 368 12.16 -10.51 38.53
CA GLU A 368 12.06 -9.18 39.15
C GLU A 368 13.14 -8.18 38.67
N SER A 369 13.65 -8.36 37.49
CA SER A 369 14.61 -7.48 36.85
C SER A 369 14.14 -7.10 35.46
N THR A 370 14.22 -5.82 35.11
CA THR A 370 13.90 -5.31 33.77
C THR A 370 15.12 -4.66 33.17
N THR A 371 15.52 -5.09 31.98
CA THR A 371 16.65 -4.55 31.23
C THR A 371 16.20 -3.94 29.95
N PHE A 372 16.39 -2.64 29.78
CA PHE A 372 16.25 -1.96 28.49
C PHE A 372 17.56 -2.05 27.72
N ARG A 373 17.48 -2.44 26.45
CA ARG A 373 18.63 -2.57 25.55
C ARG A 373 18.48 -1.62 24.38
N ILE A 374 19.49 -0.83 24.11
CA ILE A 374 19.56 0.13 23.01
C ILE A 374 20.75 -0.23 22.15
N SER A 375 20.58 -0.34 20.85
CA SER A 375 21.70 -0.39 19.90
C SER A 375 21.75 0.89 19.08
N LEU A 376 22.93 1.44 18.90
CA LEU A 376 23.22 2.55 17.99
C LEU A 376 24.33 2.13 17.04
N PRO A 377 24.21 2.37 15.72
CA PRO A 377 25.24 2.01 14.77
C PRO A 377 26.52 2.82 15.00
N VAL A 378 27.67 2.14 14.95
CA VAL A 378 28.99 2.80 14.88
C VAL A 378 29.11 3.32 13.44
N THR A 379 28.74 4.58 13.23
CA THR A 379 29.01 5.26 11.95
C THR A 379 30.34 6.00 12.08
N HIS A 380 31.28 5.65 11.19
CA HIS A 380 32.54 6.36 11.01
C HIS A 380 32.35 7.65 10.20
#